data_a72ae27424c28a5e3c0657b9d46d6622
#
_entry.id   a72ae27424c28a5e3c0657b9d46d6622
#
_cell.length_a   1.000
_cell.length_b   1.000
_cell.length_c   1.000
_cell.angle_alpha   90.00
_cell.angle_beta   90.00
_cell.angle_gamma   90.00
#
_symmetry.space_group_name_H-M   'P 1'
#
loop_
_entity.id
_entity.type
_entity.pdbx_description
1 polymer ?
#
loop_
_entity_poly.entity_id
_entity_poly.type
_entity_poly.pdbx_seq_one_letter_code
_entity_poly.pdbx_strand_id
1 'polypeptide(L)'
;MSGGTGAGKTTFLNAMSDFIPKEERIITIEDNAELQIQGVENLVRLEAREANLEGEGAVTIRDLIKSALRMRPDRIIVGEVRGEETVDMISSAMLNGHSGSMSTGHANNPKDMLHRIETMMMMGIDLPLQAIQRQVASALDIIIHLGRIRDKTRKVLMIEEILGYEDGKIQTKTLYEFKEVGTENEKVKGSIMK
;
A
#
# COMPACT_ATOMS: atom_id res chain seq x y z
N MET A 1 0.95 -0.90 -2.60
CA MET A 1 0.95 -0.54 -4.05
C MET A 1 1.35 0.90 -4.21
N SER A 2 2.06 1.26 -5.28
CA SER A 2 2.54 2.63 -5.50
C SER A 2 2.16 3.15 -6.88
N GLY A 3 2.15 4.46 -7.06
CA GLY A 3 1.88 5.12 -8.35
C GLY A 3 1.34 6.53 -8.19
N GLY A 4 1.39 7.31 -9.26
CA GLY A 4 0.85 8.67 -9.29
C GLY A 4 -0.67 8.74 -9.15
N THR A 5 -1.19 9.97 -9.08
CA THR A 5 -2.64 10.20 -9.07
C THR A 5 -3.26 9.68 -10.36
N GLY A 6 -4.38 8.96 -10.24
CA GLY A 6 -5.08 8.37 -11.38
C GLY A 6 -4.37 7.17 -12.04
N ALA A 7 -3.31 6.62 -11.43
CA ALA A 7 -2.62 5.41 -11.92
C ALA A 7 -3.45 4.12 -11.80
N GLY A 8 -4.55 4.16 -11.05
CA GLY A 8 -5.45 3.02 -10.87
C GLY A 8 -5.14 2.16 -9.65
N LYS A 9 -4.48 2.72 -8.63
CA LYS A 9 -4.11 2.00 -7.39
C LYS A 9 -5.34 1.37 -6.71
N THR A 10 -6.37 2.16 -6.42
CA THR A 10 -7.61 1.69 -5.78
C THR A 10 -8.33 0.64 -6.63
N THR A 11 -8.38 0.84 -7.95
CA THR A 11 -8.96 -0.16 -8.87
C THR A 11 -8.20 -1.48 -8.84
N PHE A 12 -6.86 -1.41 -8.81
CA PHE A 12 -6.03 -2.61 -8.74
C PHE A 12 -6.13 -3.28 -7.37
N LEU A 13 -6.21 -2.51 -6.28
CA LEU A 13 -6.43 -3.02 -4.93
C LEU A 13 -7.77 -3.76 -4.84
N ASN A 14 -8.84 -3.20 -5.41
CA ASN A 14 -10.13 -3.88 -5.51
C ASN A 14 -10.03 -5.20 -6.28
N ALA A 15 -9.35 -5.23 -7.43
CA ALA A 15 -9.16 -6.46 -8.19
C ALA A 15 -8.33 -7.51 -7.43
N MET A 16 -7.32 -7.08 -6.66
CA MET A 16 -6.54 -7.99 -5.81
C MET A 16 -7.36 -8.55 -4.65
N SER A 17 -8.37 -7.82 -4.17
CA SER A 17 -9.23 -8.29 -3.08
C SER A 17 -10.10 -9.50 -3.49
N ASP A 18 -10.36 -9.71 -4.77
CA ASP A 18 -11.11 -10.87 -5.27
C ASP A 18 -10.37 -12.20 -5.04
N PHE A 19 -9.05 -12.14 -4.79
CA PHE A 19 -8.21 -13.30 -4.51
C PHE A 19 -8.02 -13.56 -3.00
N ILE A 20 -8.61 -12.74 -2.13
CA ILE A 20 -8.57 -12.96 -0.69
C ILE A 20 -9.52 -14.11 -0.33
N PRO A 21 -9.11 -15.06 0.54
CA PRO A 21 -10.00 -16.08 1.06
C PRO A 21 -11.26 -15.49 1.68
N LYS A 22 -12.42 -16.04 1.35
CA LYS A 22 -13.72 -15.45 1.73
C LYS A 22 -14.04 -15.56 3.21
N GLU A 23 -13.41 -16.53 3.88
CA GLU A 23 -13.53 -16.79 5.32
C GLU A 23 -12.72 -15.82 6.17
N GLU A 24 -11.78 -15.06 5.58
CA GLU A 24 -10.98 -14.09 6.32
C GLU A 24 -11.81 -12.92 6.82
N ARG A 25 -11.47 -12.47 8.05
CA ARG A 25 -11.98 -11.22 8.60
C ARG A 25 -11.14 -10.06 8.08
N ILE A 26 -11.73 -9.22 7.24
CA ILE A 26 -11.06 -8.07 6.65
C ILE A 26 -11.56 -6.79 7.29
N ILE A 27 -10.63 -5.90 7.63
CA ILE A 27 -10.95 -4.53 8.03
C ILE A 27 -10.37 -3.57 7.01
N THR A 28 -11.21 -2.75 6.39
CA THR A 28 -10.77 -1.65 5.53
C THR A 28 -10.77 -0.34 6.29
N ILE A 29 -9.79 0.51 6.01
CA ILE A 29 -9.64 1.83 6.65
C ILE A 29 -9.34 2.84 5.54
N GLU A 30 -10.16 3.89 5.43
CA GLU A 30 -10.09 4.89 4.36
C GLU A 30 -10.43 6.29 4.87
N ASP A 31 -9.93 7.33 4.20
CA ASP A 31 -10.40 8.71 4.40
C ASP A 31 -11.81 8.89 3.81
N ASN A 32 -12.02 8.35 2.61
CA ASN A 32 -13.30 8.29 1.93
C ASN A 32 -13.49 6.88 1.37
N ALA A 33 -14.68 6.33 1.50
CA ALA A 33 -14.97 4.96 1.10
C ALA A 33 -14.93 4.78 -0.44
N GLU A 34 -13.79 4.35 -0.96
CA GLU A 34 -13.55 4.02 -2.38
C GLU A 34 -13.39 2.52 -2.63
N LEU A 35 -13.00 1.76 -1.60
CA LEU A 35 -12.77 0.33 -1.73
C LEU A 35 -14.09 -0.44 -1.88
N GLN A 36 -14.16 -1.26 -2.92
CA GLN A 36 -15.33 -2.08 -3.26
C GLN A 36 -14.99 -3.57 -3.13
N ILE A 37 -14.60 -4.00 -1.93
CA ILE A 37 -14.32 -5.40 -1.65
C ILE A 37 -15.63 -6.18 -1.66
N GLN A 38 -15.69 -7.26 -2.44
CA GLN A 38 -16.85 -8.10 -2.63
C GLN A 38 -16.55 -9.56 -2.26
N GLY A 39 -17.61 -10.29 -1.92
CA GLY A 39 -17.54 -11.73 -1.70
C GLY A 39 -16.86 -12.16 -0.39
N VAL A 40 -16.52 -11.23 0.50
CA VAL A 40 -15.99 -11.51 1.84
C VAL A 40 -17.13 -11.45 2.85
N GLU A 41 -17.33 -12.52 3.62
CA GLU A 41 -18.46 -12.61 4.56
C GLU A 41 -18.26 -11.73 5.79
N ASN A 42 -17.01 -11.58 6.26
CA ASN A 42 -16.68 -10.83 7.46
C ASN A 42 -15.86 -9.58 7.13
N LEU A 43 -16.53 -8.58 6.57
CA LEU A 43 -15.94 -7.30 6.18
C LEU A 43 -16.39 -6.19 7.11
N VAL A 44 -15.45 -5.49 7.75
CA VAL A 44 -15.67 -4.27 8.52
C VAL A 44 -15.04 -3.09 7.77
N ARG A 45 -15.82 -2.03 7.59
CA ARG A 45 -15.33 -0.79 6.95
C ARG A 45 -15.26 0.32 7.97
N LEU A 46 -14.10 0.92 8.09
CA LEU A 46 -13.83 2.06 8.96
C LEU A 46 -13.45 3.26 8.09
N GLU A 47 -14.06 4.39 8.38
CA GLU A 47 -13.83 5.64 7.68
C GLU A 47 -13.34 6.69 8.66
N ALA A 48 -12.30 7.42 8.27
CA ALA A 48 -11.77 8.53 9.06
C ALA A 48 -12.79 9.68 9.11
N ARG A 49 -12.71 10.49 10.14
CA ARG A 49 -13.58 11.64 10.29
C ARG A 49 -12.76 12.86 10.61
N GLU A 50 -12.94 13.91 9.83
CA GLU A 50 -12.35 15.21 10.12
C GLU A 50 -12.98 15.81 11.41
N ALA A 51 -12.24 16.72 12.04
CA ALA A 51 -12.75 17.50 13.16
C ALA A 51 -13.97 18.33 12.73
N ASN A 52 -14.87 18.57 13.66
CA ASN A 52 -15.99 19.49 13.46
C ASN A 52 -15.48 20.95 13.40
N LEU A 53 -16.39 21.91 13.22
CA LEU A 53 -16.06 23.34 13.16
C LEU A 53 -15.40 23.89 14.43
N GLU A 54 -15.54 23.20 15.55
CA GLU A 54 -14.94 23.53 16.84
C GLU A 54 -13.56 22.88 17.03
N GLY A 55 -13.10 22.08 16.05
CA GLY A 55 -11.83 21.37 16.10
C GLY A 55 -11.87 20.05 16.85
N GLU A 56 -13.07 19.54 17.18
CA GLU A 56 -13.24 18.34 18.00
C GLU A 56 -13.76 17.15 17.19
N GLY A 57 -13.58 15.95 17.75
CA GLY A 57 -14.19 14.72 17.26
C GLY A 57 -13.52 14.15 16.01
N ALA A 58 -12.27 14.53 15.69
CA ALA A 58 -11.49 13.88 14.65
C ALA A 58 -11.24 12.40 15.01
N VAL A 59 -11.29 11.54 13.99
CA VAL A 59 -10.85 10.14 14.06
C VAL A 59 -9.92 9.90 12.89
N THR A 60 -8.64 9.73 13.18
CA THR A 60 -7.61 9.61 12.16
C THR A 60 -7.47 8.18 11.64
N ILE A 61 -6.86 8.00 10.47
CA ILE A 61 -6.46 6.67 9.97
C ILE A 61 -5.62 5.93 11.02
N ARG A 62 -4.73 6.65 11.71
CA ARG A 62 -3.89 6.10 12.78
C ARG A 62 -4.71 5.52 13.94
N ASP A 63 -5.73 6.25 14.39
CA ASP A 63 -6.65 5.79 15.46
C ASP A 63 -7.40 4.54 15.03
N LEU A 64 -7.83 4.52 13.76
CA LEU A 64 -8.57 3.39 13.19
C LEU A 64 -7.70 2.15 13.05
N ILE A 65 -6.41 2.28 12.64
CA ILE A 65 -5.47 1.16 12.60
C ILE A 65 -5.30 0.57 14.01
N LYS A 66 -5.05 1.40 15.03
CA LYS A 66 -4.93 0.95 16.42
C LYS A 66 -6.18 0.25 16.94
N SER A 67 -7.34 0.72 16.54
CA SER A 67 -8.62 0.10 16.89
C SER A 67 -8.82 -1.23 16.17
N ALA A 68 -8.50 -1.28 14.86
CA ALA A 68 -8.62 -2.46 14.02
C ALA A 68 -7.79 -3.64 14.54
N LEU A 69 -6.56 -3.39 15.02
CA LEU A 69 -5.68 -4.40 15.62
C LEU A 69 -6.31 -5.14 16.81
N ARG A 70 -7.27 -4.52 17.50
CA ARG A 70 -8.02 -5.11 18.62
C ARG A 70 -9.29 -5.84 18.20
N MET A 71 -9.66 -5.76 16.93
CA MET A 71 -10.87 -6.36 16.38
C MET A 71 -10.63 -7.77 15.79
N ARG A 72 -9.44 -8.34 16.00
CA ARG A 72 -9.01 -9.66 15.50
C ARG A 72 -9.15 -9.78 13.98
N PRO A 73 -8.56 -8.88 13.18
CA PRO A 73 -8.56 -9.02 11.74
C PRO A 73 -7.60 -10.14 11.31
N ASP A 74 -7.92 -10.84 10.24
CA ASP A 74 -6.94 -11.64 9.50
C ASP A 74 -6.11 -10.72 8.62
N ARG A 75 -6.74 -9.67 8.07
CA ARG A 75 -6.11 -8.72 7.15
C ARG A 75 -6.63 -7.30 7.34
N ILE A 76 -5.72 -6.34 7.31
CA ILE A 76 -6.05 -4.90 7.31
C ILE A 76 -5.70 -4.31 5.95
N ILE A 77 -6.64 -3.58 5.35
CA ILE A 77 -6.46 -2.89 4.08
C ILE A 77 -6.65 -1.40 4.34
N VAL A 78 -5.56 -0.64 4.24
CA VAL A 78 -5.61 0.83 4.33
C VAL A 78 -5.64 1.41 2.92
N GLY A 79 -6.65 2.18 2.61
CA GLY A 79 -6.85 2.77 1.28
C GLY A 79 -5.61 3.52 0.79
N GLU A 80 -5.05 4.37 1.63
CA GLU A 80 -3.78 5.07 1.36
C GLU A 80 -3.07 5.44 2.66
N VAL A 81 -1.72 5.39 2.64
CA VAL A 81 -0.86 5.96 3.68
C VAL A 81 -0.15 7.20 3.14
N ARG A 82 -0.17 8.29 3.92
CA ARG A 82 0.36 9.61 3.54
C ARG A 82 1.24 10.27 4.59
N GLY A 83 1.19 9.80 5.83
CA GLY A 83 1.85 10.40 6.98
C GLY A 83 2.22 9.40 8.08
N GLU A 84 2.12 9.84 9.31
CA GLU A 84 2.58 9.11 10.51
C GLU A 84 1.84 7.78 10.77
N GLU A 85 0.65 7.57 10.23
CA GLU A 85 -0.11 6.31 10.30
C GLU A 85 0.67 5.14 9.67
N THR A 86 1.63 5.45 8.81
CA THR A 86 2.53 4.47 8.20
C THR A 86 3.28 3.65 9.25
N VAL A 87 3.61 4.24 10.41
CA VAL A 87 4.24 3.53 11.54
C VAL A 87 3.36 2.37 12.00
N ASP A 88 2.08 2.66 12.27
CA ASP A 88 1.16 1.66 12.80
C ASP A 88 0.83 0.60 11.74
N MET A 89 0.76 1.00 10.47
CA MET A 89 0.56 0.06 9.36
C MET A 89 1.75 -0.89 9.20
N ILE A 90 2.98 -0.37 9.16
CA ILE A 90 4.19 -1.18 8.97
C ILE A 90 4.49 -2.00 10.24
N SER A 91 4.65 -1.32 11.40
CA SER A 91 5.17 -1.96 12.60
C SER A 91 4.15 -2.84 13.34
N SER A 92 2.87 -2.57 13.17
CA SER A 92 1.82 -3.26 13.94
C SER A 92 0.93 -4.13 13.08
N ALA A 93 0.49 -3.66 11.91
CA ALA A 93 -0.39 -4.44 11.05
C ALA A 93 0.39 -5.45 10.21
N MET A 94 1.41 -5.03 9.48
CA MET A 94 2.14 -5.90 8.55
C MET A 94 3.15 -6.81 9.22
N LEU A 95 3.83 -6.38 10.31
CA LEU A 95 4.82 -7.19 11.02
C LEU A 95 4.22 -8.21 11.98
N ASN A 96 3.03 -7.98 12.53
CA ASN A 96 2.52 -8.71 13.68
C ASN A 96 1.30 -9.61 13.38
N GLY A 97 1.41 -10.46 12.36
CA GLY A 97 0.47 -11.57 12.18
C GLY A 97 -0.76 -11.27 11.32
N HIS A 98 -0.80 -10.14 10.61
CA HIS A 98 -1.86 -9.84 9.64
C HIS A 98 -1.30 -9.95 8.20
N SER A 99 -0.80 -11.15 7.88
CA SER A 99 -0.17 -11.44 6.57
C SER A 99 -1.11 -11.11 5.42
N GLY A 100 -0.57 -10.50 4.36
CA GLY A 100 -1.35 -10.07 3.21
C GLY A 100 -2.13 -8.78 3.41
N SER A 101 -1.88 -8.02 4.50
CA SER A 101 -2.36 -6.65 4.63
C SER A 101 -1.84 -5.79 3.48
N MET A 102 -2.66 -4.85 3.02
CA MET A 102 -2.38 -4.08 1.81
C MET A 102 -2.61 -2.60 2.04
N SER A 103 -1.84 -1.78 1.34
CA SER A 103 -2.09 -0.33 1.28
C SER A 103 -1.63 0.25 -0.05
N THR A 104 -2.02 1.50 -0.30
CA THR A 104 -1.50 2.28 -1.43
C THR A 104 -0.70 3.49 -0.94
N GLY A 105 0.11 4.04 -1.83
CA GLY A 105 0.84 5.27 -1.59
C GLY A 105 1.28 5.93 -2.91
N HIS A 106 1.57 7.21 -2.86
CA HIS A 106 2.04 7.96 -4.02
C HIS A 106 3.56 7.90 -4.13
N ALA A 107 4.06 7.42 -5.27
CA ALA A 107 5.48 7.47 -5.61
C ALA A 107 5.66 7.38 -7.14
N ASN A 108 6.85 7.74 -7.65
CA ASN A 108 7.17 7.69 -9.08
C ASN A 108 7.74 6.33 -9.51
N ASN A 109 8.25 5.54 -8.58
CA ASN A 109 8.78 4.19 -8.80
C ASN A 109 8.82 3.44 -7.44
N PRO A 110 9.12 2.12 -7.41
CA PRO A 110 9.19 1.35 -6.17
C PRO A 110 10.24 1.85 -5.17
N LYS A 111 11.40 2.29 -5.65
CA LYS A 111 12.47 2.80 -4.79
C LYS A 111 12.07 4.09 -4.09
N ASP A 112 11.45 5.02 -4.82
CA ASP A 112 10.90 6.26 -4.24
C ASP A 112 9.80 5.93 -3.22
N MET A 113 9.04 4.86 -3.42
CA MET A 113 8.03 4.41 -2.45
C MET A 113 8.68 3.96 -1.14
N LEU A 114 9.78 3.21 -1.19
CA LEU A 114 10.53 2.82 0.01
C LEU A 114 11.04 4.04 0.77
N HIS A 115 11.70 4.99 0.10
CA HIS A 115 12.17 6.22 0.72
C HIS A 115 11.02 7.06 1.31
N ARG A 116 9.86 7.07 0.64
CA ARG A 116 8.69 7.76 1.15
C ARG A 116 8.12 7.10 2.41
N ILE A 117 8.07 5.77 2.45
CA ILE A 117 7.68 5.01 3.64
C ILE A 117 8.63 5.32 4.80
N GLU A 118 9.96 5.31 4.57
CA GLU A 118 10.96 5.69 5.57
C GLU A 118 10.67 7.09 6.12
N THR A 119 10.44 8.06 5.24
CA THR A 119 10.13 9.45 5.63
C THR A 119 8.85 9.54 6.45
N MET A 120 7.77 8.88 6.03
CA MET A 120 6.50 8.87 6.75
C MET A 120 6.63 8.19 8.12
N MET A 121 7.41 7.13 8.22
CA MET A 121 7.68 6.50 9.52
C MET A 121 8.44 7.43 10.46
N MET A 122 9.43 8.18 9.96
CA MET A 122 10.15 9.17 10.78
C MET A 122 9.25 10.31 11.28
N MET A 123 8.12 10.58 10.64
CA MET A 123 7.14 11.56 11.14
C MET A 123 6.40 11.07 12.39
N GLY A 124 6.24 9.77 12.54
CA GLY A 124 5.43 9.17 13.60
C GLY A 124 6.22 8.47 14.71
N ILE A 125 7.53 8.25 14.53
CA ILE A 125 8.39 7.56 15.52
C ILE A 125 9.83 8.07 15.49
N ASP A 126 10.41 8.26 16.66
CA ASP A 126 11.82 8.63 16.80
C ASP A 126 12.69 7.36 16.89
N LEU A 127 13.10 6.86 15.74
CA LEU A 127 14.00 5.71 15.61
C LEU A 127 15.12 6.02 14.60
N PRO A 128 16.31 5.43 14.79
CA PRO A 128 17.37 5.51 13.79
C PRO A 128 16.89 4.98 12.44
N LEU A 129 17.29 5.63 11.34
CA LEU A 129 16.88 5.26 9.97
C LEU A 129 17.11 3.76 9.69
N GLN A 130 18.23 3.20 10.15
CA GLN A 130 18.52 1.78 9.98
C GLN A 130 17.50 0.86 10.65
N ALA A 131 16.96 1.25 11.81
CA ALA A 131 15.91 0.49 12.50
C ALA A 131 14.61 0.54 11.71
N ILE A 132 14.24 1.71 11.18
CA ILE A 132 13.10 1.91 10.30
C ILE A 132 13.23 1.03 9.05
N GLN A 133 14.38 1.08 8.38
CA GLN A 133 14.64 0.28 7.17
C GLN A 133 14.53 -1.22 7.41
N ARG A 134 15.01 -1.72 8.56
CA ARG A 134 14.84 -3.12 8.93
C ARG A 134 13.38 -3.49 9.13
N GLN A 135 12.59 -2.63 9.78
CA GLN A 135 11.16 -2.86 9.96
C GLN A 135 10.43 -2.88 8.60
N VAL A 136 10.71 -1.93 7.73
CA VAL A 136 10.13 -1.86 6.38
C VAL A 136 10.48 -3.11 5.57
N ALA A 137 11.75 -3.53 5.58
CA ALA A 137 12.20 -4.72 4.88
C ALA A 137 11.61 -6.03 5.41
N SER A 138 11.24 -6.06 6.69
CA SER A 138 10.62 -7.25 7.31
C SER A 138 9.10 -7.26 7.15
N ALA A 139 8.48 -6.09 6.94
CA ALA A 139 7.02 -5.94 6.85
C ALA A 139 6.49 -6.06 5.43
N LEU A 140 7.29 -5.68 4.44
CA LEU A 140 6.88 -5.67 3.05
C LEU A 140 7.44 -6.87 2.29
N ASP A 141 6.57 -7.56 1.58
CA ASP A 141 6.95 -8.65 0.66
C ASP A 141 7.11 -8.12 -0.77
N ILE A 142 6.14 -7.31 -1.23
CA ILE A 142 6.04 -6.89 -2.62
C ILE A 142 5.62 -5.42 -2.74
N ILE A 143 6.25 -4.71 -3.65
CA ILE A 143 5.80 -3.40 -4.12
C ILE A 143 5.35 -3.52 -5.58
N ILE A 144 4.08 -3.19 -5.83
CA ILE A 144 3.51 -3.13 -7.17
C ILE A 144 3.40 -1.65 -7.57
N HIS A 145 4.09 -1.27 -8.64
CA HIS A 145 4.05 0.09 -9.16
C HIS A 145 3.17 0.19 -10.40
N LEU A 146 2.19 1.09 -10.32
CA LEU A 146 1.26 1.37 -11.39
C LEU A 146 1.51 2.76 -11.97
N GLY A 147 1.33 2.87 -13.27
CA GLY A 147 1.45 4.16 -13.95
C GLY A 147 0.44 4.32 -15.08
N ARG A 148 0.21 5.57 -15.43
CA ARG A 148 -0.50 5.95 -16.64
C ARG A 148 0.54 6.24 -17.70
N ILE A 149 0.53 5.48 -18.80
CA ILE A 149 1.48 5.64 -19.88
C ILE A 149 0.98 6.66 -20.92
N ARG A 150 1.80 6.96 -21.94
CA ARG A 150 1.55 8.05 -22.91
C ARG A 150 0.25 7.95 -23.71
N ASP A 151 -0.24 6.73 -23.95
CA ASP A 151 -1.54 6.48 -24.59
C ASP A 151 -2.73 6.60 -23.62
N LYS A 152 -2.49 7.12 -22.41
CA LYS A 152 -3.45 7.29 -21.32
C LYS A 152 -3.98 5.98 -20.71
N THR A 153 -3.50 4.82 -21.14
CA THR A 153 -3.83 3.55 -20.47
C THR A 153 -3.07 3.40 -19.16
N ARG A 154 -3.62 2.61 -18.25
CA ARG A 154 -3.00 2.27 -16.96
C ARG A 154 -2.37 0.90 -17.06
N LYS A 155 -1.16 0.77 -16.52
CA LYS A 155 -0.39 -0.47 -16.55
C LYS A 155 0.27 -0.71 -15.20
N VAL A 156 0.48 -1.98 -14.86
CA VAL A 156 1.52 -2.36 -13.92
C VAL A 156 2.84 -2.12 -14.62
N LEU A 157 3.65 -1.22 -14.10
CA LEU A 157 4.94 -0.86 -14.67
C LEU A 157 6.08 -1.69 -14.09
N MET A 158 5.99 -2.02 -12.79
CA MET A 158 7.01 -2.78 -12.10
C MET A 158 6.44 -3.54 -10.91
N ILE A 159 6.97 -4.72 -10.65
CA ILE A 159 6.75 -5.47 -9.42
C ILE A 159 8.12 -5.79 -8.84
N GLU A 160 8.35 -5.33 -7.61
CA GLU A 160 9.56 -5.56 -6.84
C GLU A 160 9.26 -6.47 -5.66
N GLU A 161 10.06 -7.51 -5.48
CA GLU A 161 10.13 -8.33 -4.28
C GLU A 161 11.11 -7.71 -3.29
N ILE A 162 10.75 -7.65 -2.02
CA ILE A 162 11.63 -7.20 -0.94
C ILE A 162 12.35 -8.44 -0.40
N LEU A 163 13.67 -8.48 -0.52
CA LEU A 163 14.48 -9.62 -0.10
C LEU A 163 14.96 -9.52 1.35
N GLY A 164 14.93 -8.31 1.93
CA GLY A 164 15.39 -8.06 3.28
C GLY A 164 16.25 -6.81 3.41
N TYR A 165 16.99 -6.70 4.51
CA TYR A 165 17.89 -5.59 4.79
C TYR A 165 19.32 -6.10 4.93
N GLU A 166 20.21 -5.66 4.06
CA GLU A 166 21.62 -6.05 4.02
C GLU A 166 22.49 -4.85 3.59
N ASP A 167 23.71 -4.75 4.11
CA ASP A 167 24.70 -3.71 3.77
C ASP A 167 24.16 -2.27 3.88
N GLY A 168 23.31 -2.00 4.88
CA GLY A 168 22.76 -0.67 5.11
C GLY A 168 21.63 -0.28 4.16
N LYS A 169 21.04 -1.23 3.41
CA LYS A 169 20.00 -0.96 2.41
C LYS A 169 18.95 -2.06 2.38
N ILE A 170 17.74 -1.68 2.01
CA ILE A 170 16.67 -2.63 1.65
C ILE A 170 17.04 -3.24 0.29
N GLN A 171 17.15 -4.56 0.25
CA GLN A 171 17.45 -5.31 -0.97
C GLN A 171 16.13 -5.63 -1.68
N THR A 172 16.11 -5.41 -2.98
CA THR A 172 14.95 -5.70 -3.82
C THR A 172 15.34 -6.50 -5.05
N LYS A 173 14.36 -7.21 -5.62
CA LYS A 173 14.49 -7.93 -6.88
C LYS A 173 13.30 -7.62 -7.77
N THR A 174 13.58 -7.16 -8.97
CA THR A 174 12.54 -6.95 -9.98
C THR A 174 11.99 -8.29 -10.44
N LEU A 175 10.70 -8.54 -10.21
CA LEU A 175 9.96 -9.70 -10.70
C LEU A 175 9.30 -9.44 -12.05
N TYR A 176 8.95 -8.17 -12.30
CA TYR A 176 8.22 -7.75 -13.49
C TYR A 176 8.61 -6.31 -13.83
N GLU A 177 8.89 -6.07 -15.10
CA GLU A 177 9.09 -4.73 -15.64
C GLU A 177 8.38 -4.60 -17.00
N PHE A 178 7.54 -3.58 -17.15
CA PHE A 178 6.92 -3.24 -18.41
C PHE A 178 7.86 -2.34 -19.22
N LYS A 179 8.28 -2.81 -20.41
CA LYS A 179 9.08 -2.01 -21.35
C LYS A 179 8.29 -1.74 -22.63
N GLU A 180 8.18 -0.47 -22.99
CA GLU A 180 7.59 -0.08 -24.27
C GLU A 180 8.45 -0.61 -25.41
N VAL A 181 7.84 -1.31 -26.36
CA VAL A 181 8.51 -1.81 -27.57
C VAL A 181 7.98 -1.15 -28.85
N GLY A 182 6.88 -0.40 -28.77
CA GLY A 182 6.31 0.30 -29.92
C GLY A 182 4.88 0.78 -29.69
N THR A 183 4.23 1.19 -30.77
CA THR A 183 2.83 1.61 -30.78
C THR A 183 2.09 0.92 -31.92
N GLU A 184 0.91 0.41 -31.66
CA GLU A 184 0.01 -0.15 -32.67
C GLU A 184 -1.41 0.34 -32.42
N ASN A 185 -2.09 0.84 -33.45
CA ASN A 185 -3.42 1.42 -33.35
C ASN A 185 -3.55 2.44 -32.21
N GLU A 186 -2.59 3.37 -32.13
CA GLU A 186 -2.48 4.42 -31.08
C GLU A 186 -2.28 3.90 -29.65
N LYS A 187 -2.19 2.59 -29.44
CA LYS A 187 -1.92 1.97 -28.14
C LYS A 187 -0.46 1.56 -28.01
N VAL A 188 0.09 1.80 -26.82
CA VAL A 188 1.45 1.39 -26.49
C VAL A 188 1.50 -0.13 -26.33
N LYS A 189 2.38 -0.76 -27.12
CA LYS A 189 2.78 -2.15 -26.92
C LYS A 189 4.00 -2.22 -25.99
N GLY A 190 4.00 -3.18 -25.10
CA GLY A 190 5.11 -3.45 -24.22
C GLY A 190 5.42 -4.94 -24.15
N SER A 191 6.67 -5.25 -23.87
CA SER A 191 7.11 -6.58 -23.49
C SER A 191 7.26 -6.67 -21.96
N ILE A 192 7.05 -7.86 -21.46
CA ILE A 192 7.28 -8.22 -20.05
C ILE A 192 8.70 -8.76 -19.98
N MET A 193 9.51 -8.17 -19.10
CA MET A 193 10.78 -8.76 -18.69
C MET A 193 10.59 -9.38 -17.31
N LYS A 194 11.00 -10.63 -17.17
CA LYS A 194 11.05 -11.38 -15.92
C LYS A 194 12.49 -11.41 -15.43
#